data_ef881eeff7126e58ed2c7b5460e5ff1b
#
_entry.id   ef881eeff7126e58ed2c7b5460e5ff1b
#
_cell.length_a   1.000
_cell.length_b   1.000
_cell.length_c   1.000
_cell.angle_alpha   90.00
_cell.angle_beta   90.00
_cell.angle_gamma   90.00
#
_symmetry.space_group_name_H-M   'P 1'
#
loop_
_entity.id
_entity.type
_entity.pdbx_description
1 polymer ?
#
loop_
_entity_poly.entity_id
_entity_poly.type
_entity_poly.pdbx_seq_one_letter_code
_entity_poly.pdbx_strand_id
1 'polypeptide(L)'
;MKKKYLAALLIIITNTCMAQTYISIAPCLTNSPGTLWEKSNFAIEVGRQWDVFSLGLDVGKTSLGKVKGRDTTAYLEIRPNLNIFQQGKFTNTFTAGIGYIFNSKQSLMTELTSGIEYAYNDQLHFNVYFGQYFYSGKTDASNVTFFGASVMLYFTPSSAKPLITNPRK
;
A
#
# COMPACT_ATOMS: atom_id res chain seq x y z
N MET A 1 8.24 31.92 -16.48
CA MET A 1 8.01 30.89 -15.45
C MET A 1 6.55 30.39 -15.43
N LYS A 2 5.52 31.22 -15.50
CA LYS A 2 4.08 30.83 -15.41
C LYS A 2 3.64 29.77 -16.43
N LYS A 3 4.14 29.79 -17.68
CA LYS A 3 3.77 28.79 -18.71
C LYS A 3 4.21 27.36 -18.41
N LYS A 4 5.35 27.17 -17.71
CA LYS A 4 5.83 25.83 -17.34
C LYS A 4 4.99 25.19 -16.25
N TYR A 5 4.50 25.97 -15.29
CA TYR A 5 3.58 25.48 -14.25
C TYR A 5 2.20 25.16 -14.81
N LEU A 6 1.71 25.94 -15.79
CA LEU A 6 0.45 25.66 -16.48
C LEU A 6 0.52 24.35 -17.26
N ALA A 7 1.63 24.10 -17.98
CA ALA A 7 1.84 22.84 -18.69
C ALA A 7 1.92 21.65 -17.74
N ALA A 8 2.64 21.78 -16.61
CA ALA A 8 2.70 20.74 -15.59
C ALA A 8 1.33 20.48 -14.97
N LEU A 9 0.56 21.52 -14.66
CA LEU A 9 -0.81 21.41 -14.15
C LEU A 9 -1.74 20.72 -15.16
N LEU A 10 -1.66 21.06 -16.44
CA LEU A 10 -2.42 20.42 -17.53
C LEU A 10 -2.05 18.92 -17.66
N ILE A 11 -0.78 18.57 -17.57
CA ILE A 11 -0.33 17.17 -17.60
C ILE A 11 -0.89 16.41 -16.39
N ILE A 12 -0.90 17.01 -15.20
CA ILE A 12 -1.49 16.39 -14.00
C ILE A 12 -3.00 16.20 -14.18
N ILE A 13 -3.72 17.21 -14.69
CA ILE A 13 -5.17 17.13 -14.90
C ILE A 13 -5.54 16.10 -15.96
N THR A 14 -4.82 16.02 -17.08
CA THR A 14 -5.10 15.03 -18.13
C THR A 14 -4.83 13.60 -17.67
N ASN A 15 -3.79 13.38 -16.87
CA ASN A 15 -3.53 12.06 -16.27
C ASN A 15 -4.57 11.67 -15.21
N THR A 16 -5.17 12.63 -14.50
CA THR A 16 -6.23 12.32 -13.54
C THR A 16 -7.52 11.83 -14.18
N CYS A 17 -7.81 12.18 -15.42
CA CYS A 17 -8.99 11.69 -16.14
C CYS A 17 -8.93 10.20 -16.47
N MET A 18 -7.72 9.62 -16.57
CA MET A 18 -7.52 8.19 -16.88
C MET A 18 -7.31 7.33 -15.62
N ALA A 19 -7.22 7.95 -14.45
CA ALA A 19 -6.98 7.25 -13.20
C ALA A 19 -8.27 6.68 -12.61
N GLN A 20 -8.19 5.46 -12.11
CA GLN A 20 -9.28 4.81 -11.41
C GLN A 20 -9.13 4.97 -9.92
N THR A 21 -10.21 5.31 -9.25
CA THR A 21 -10.23 5.38 -7.80
C THR A 21 -10.61 4.02 -7.23
N TYR A 22 -9.91 3.61 -6.18
CA TYR A 22 -10.22 2.40 -5.43
C TYR A 22 -10.26 2.67 -3.93
N ILE A 23 -10.94 1.79 -3.23
CA ILE A 23 -10.86 1.62 -1.78
C ILE A 23 -10.39 0.20 -1.48
N SER A 24 -9.49 0.06 -0.52
CA SER A 24 -9.00 -1.23 -0.05
C SER A 24 -9.19 -1.38 1.44
N ILE A 25 -9.55 -2.58 1.87
CA ILE A 25 -9.64 -2.98 3.27
C ILE A 25 -8.63 -4.10 3.48
N ALA A 26 -7.72 -3.90 4.41
CA ALA A 26 -6.53 -4.71 4.58
C ALA A 26 -6.34 -5.19 6.03
N PRO A 27 -6.89 -6.35 6.41
CA PRO A 27 -6.45 -7.04 7.62
C PRO A 27 -5.05 -7.63 7.41
N CYS A 28 -4.18 -7.48 8.40
CA CYS A 28 -2.86 -8.11 8.39
C CYS A 28 -2.47 -8.67 9.76
N LEU A 29 -1.59 -9.68 9.73
CA LEU A 29 -0.92 -10.23 10.90
C LEU A 29 0.50 -9.70 10.93
N THR A 30 0.95 -9.30 12.11
CA THR A 30 2.31 -8.79 12.32
C THR A 30 3.12 -9.73 13.18
N ASN A 31 4.39 -9.88 12.82
CA ASN A 31 5.39 -10.59 13.61
C ASN A 31 6.38 -9.58 14.17
N SER A 32 6.27 -9.32 15.47
CA SER A 32 7.25 -8.52 16.21
C SER A 32 8.22 -9.43 16.95
N PRO A 33 9.48 -9.01 17.20
CA PRO A 33 10.43 -9.82 17.93
C PRO A 33 9.86 -10.31 19.27
N GLY A 34 9.74 -11.65 19.42
CA GLY A 34 9.22 -12.32 20.59
C GLY A 34 7.71 -12.55 20.63
N THR A 35 7.00 -12.31 19.52
CA THR A 35 5.58 -12.68 19.35
C THR A 35 5.41 -13.33 17.98
N LEU A 36 4.83 -14.52 17.94
CA LEU A 36 4.57 -15.24 16.68
C LEU A 36 3.21 -14.80 16.15
N TRP A 37 3.16 -13.96 15.10
CA TRP A 37 1.96 -13.64 14.28
C TRP A 37 0.66 -13.40 15.06
N GLU A 38 0.77 -12.89 16.32
CA GLU A 38 -0.35 -12.84 17.26
C GLU A 38 -1.18 -11.56 17.14
N LYS A 39 -0.67 -10.54 16.47
CA LYS A 39 -1.34 -9.24 16.42
C LYS A 39 -1.97 -8.99 15.08
N SER A 40 -3.29 -8.87 15.06
CA SER A 40 -4.03 -8.43 13.89
C SER A 40 -4.05 -6.91 13.82
N ASN A 41 -3.66 -6.38 12.68
CA ASN A 41 -3.82 -4.98 12.33
C ASN A 41 -4.89 -4.83 11.27
N PHE A 42 -5.40 -3.65 11.14
CA PHE A 42 -6.42 -3.31 10.16
C PHE A 42 -6.10 -1.97 9.53
N ALA A 43 -6.19 -1.89 8.21
CA ALA A 43 -5.97 -0.68 7.46
C ALA A 43 -7.05 -0.46 6.42
N ILE A 44 -7.29 0.80 6.10
CA ILE A 44 -8.13 1.23 4.99
C ILE A 44 -7.29 2.13 4.11
N GLU A 45 -7.22 1.79 2.84
CA GLU A 45 -6.53 2.57 1.83
C GLU A 45 -7.53 3.14 0.82
N VAL A 46 -7.35 4.40 0.45
CA VAL A 46 -8.02 5.03 -0.67
C VAL A 46 -6.96 5.48 -1.65
N GLY A 47 -7.10 5.13 -2.91
CA GLY A 47 -6.06 5.41 -3.87
C GLY A 47 -6.56 5.58 -5.31
N ARG A 48 -5.60 5.85 -6.17
CA ARG A 48 -5.79 5.93 -7.61
C ARG A 48 -4.81 5.04 -8.34
N GLN A 49 -5.29 4.38 -9.37
CA GLN A 49 -4.54 3.51 -10.26
C GLN A 49 -4.39 4.16 -11.64
N TRP A 50 -3.15 4.22 -12.14
CA TRP A 50 -2.78 4.63 -13.51
C TRP A 50 -2.00 3.48 -14.12
N ASP A 51 -2.52 2.80 -15.10
CA ASP A 51 -1.83 1.70 -15.77
C ASP A 51 -0.97 0.81 -14.83
N VAL A 52 0.35 1.00 -14.83
CA VAL A 52 1.32 0.20 -14.04
C VAL A 52 1.56 0.73 -12.63
N PHE A 53 1.06 1.91 -12.30
CA PHE A 53 1.34 2.61 -11.05
C PHE A 53 0.07 2.95 -10.31
N SER A 54 0.07 2.81 -9.00
CA SER A 54 -0.96 3.37 -8.13
C SER A 54 -0.36 4.16 -6.97
N LEU A 55 -1.16 5.07 -6.45
CA LEU A 55 -0.84 5.85 -5.27
C LEU A 55 -2.01 5.80 -4.31
N GLY A 56 -1.78 5.24 -3.14
CA GLY A 56 -2.74 5.13 -2.05
C GLY A 56 -2.40 6.02 -0.87
N LEU A 57 -3.43 6.41 -0.15
CA LEU A 57 -3.37 6.96 1.19
C LEU A 57 -3.95 5.92 2.14
N ASP A 58 -3.11 5.38 3.00
CA ASP A 58 -3.45 4.30 3.93
C ASP A 58 -3.53 4.82 5.36
N VAL A 59 -4.59 4.44 6.05
CA VAL A 59 -4.82 4.75 7.47
C VAL A 59 -5.11 3.45 8.18
N GLY A 60 -4.34 3.19 9.21
CA GLY A 60 -4.49 1.92 9.92
C GLY A 60 -3.93 1.93 11.33
N LYS A 61 -3.82 0.72 11.86
CA LYS A 61 -3.15 0.44 13.12
C LYS A 61 -2.00 -0.51 12.88
N THR A 62 -0.85 -0.25 13.49
CA THR A 62 0.32 -1.11 13.41
C THR A 62 0.83 -1.46 14.79
N SER A 63 1.52 -2.60 14.90
CA SER A 63 2.19 -3.03 16.13
C SER A 63 3.62 -2.50 16.14
N LEU A 64 3.98 -1.75 17.15
CA LEU A 64 5.33 -1.20 17.33
C LEU A 64 6.29 -2.16 18.08
N GLY A 65 5.98 -3.43 18.18
CA GLY A 65 6.79 -4.36 18.96
C GLY A 65 6.68 -4.11 20.48
N LYS A 66 7.78 -4.26 21.21
CA LYS A 66 7.79 -4.16 22.69
C LYS A 66 7.79 -2.72 23.22
N VAL A 67 6.92 -1.85 22.76
CA VAL A 67 6.72 -0.56 23.42
C VAL A 67 5.86 -0.81 24.67
N LYS A 68 6.45 -0.63 25.86
CA LYS A 68 5.76 -0.81 27.14
C LYS A 68 4.39 -0.12 27.13
N GLY A 69 3.33 -0.90 27.29
CA GLY A 69 1.96 -0.44 27.50
C GLY A 69 1.17 -0.06 26.26
N ARG A 70 1.67 -0.26 25.02
CA ARG A 70 0.90 -0.03 23.79
C ARG A 70 1.15 -1.13 22.77
N ASP A 71 0.14 -1.91 22.53
CA ASP A 71 0.22 -3.01 21.57
C ASP A 71 0.02 -2.57 20.12
N THR A 72 -0.74 -1.50 19.88
CA THR A 72 -1.00 -0.95 18.57
C THR A 72 -1.08 0.57 18.59
N THR A 73 -0.71 1.20 17.48
CA THR A 73 -0.82 2.65 17.29
C THR A 73 -1.34 2.97 15.90
N ALA A 74 -2.05 4.10 15.77
CA ALA A 74 -2.54 4.56 14.48
C ALA A 74 -1.40 5.13 13.63
N TYR A 75 -1.52 5.02 12.32
CA TYR A 75 -0.61 5.60 11.35
C TYR A 75 -1.36 6.16 10.14
N LEU A 76 -0.67 7.01 9.41
CA LEU A 76 -1.06 7.51 8.10
C LEU A 76 0.12 7.29 7.16
N GLU A 77 -0.12 6.73 5.99
CA GLU A 77 0.92 6.36 5.04
C GLU A 77 0.54 6.71 3.61
N ILE A 78 1.50 7.15 2.82
CA ILE A 78 1.41 7.28 1.37
C ILE A 78 2.07 6.05 0.77
N ARG A 79 1.34 5.33 -0.08
CA ARG A 79 1.73 4.02 -0.64
C ARG A 79 1.77 4.05 -2.17
N PRO A 80 2.91 4.42 -2.78
CA PRO A 80 3.15 4.14 -4.18
C PRO A 80 3.27 2.63 -4.40
N ASN A 81 2.59 2.11 -5.41
CA ASN A 81 2.57 0.70 -5.76
C ASN A 81 2.80 0.53 -7.28
N LEU A 82 3.53 -0.52 -7.65
CA LEU A 82 3.83 -0.90 -9.02
C LEU A 82 3.28 -2.28 -9.34
N ASN A 83 2.61 -2.41 -10.47
CA ASN A 83 2.22 -3.69 -11.05
C ASN A 83 3.39 -4.21 -11.90
N ILE A 84 4.16 -5.18 -11.34
CA ILE A 84 5.41 -5.64 -11.95
C ILE A 84 5.15 -6.58 -13.13
N PHE A 85 4.35 -7.61 -12.90
CA PHE A 85 4.10 -8.68 -13.87
C PHE A 85 2.67 -9.19 -13.73
N GLN A 86 2.06 -9.52 -14.87
CA GLN A 86 0.70 -10.09 -14.90
C GLN A 86 0.68 -11.39 -15.69
N GLN A 87 -0.01 -12.38 -15.14
CA GLN A 87 -0.31 -13.64 -15.80
C GLN A 87 -1.79 -14.00 -15.60
N GLY A 88 -2.57 -13.87 -16.66
CA GLY A 88 -4.03 -14.05 -16.59
C GLY A 88 -4.66 -13.04 -15.64
N LYS A 89 -5.32 -13.52 -14.60
CA LYS A 89 -5.97 -12.72 -13.56
C LYS A 89 -5.05 -12.36 -12.37
N PHE A 90 -3.81 -12.84 -12.38
CA PHE A 90 -2.86 -12.60 -11.30
C PHE A 90 -1.87 -11.52 -11.68
N THR A 91 -1.66 -10.57 -10.78
CA THR A 91 -0.69 -9.48 -10.93
C THR A 91 0.25 -9.47 -9.73
N ASN A 92 1.56 -9.50 -10.00
CA ASN A 92 2.56 -9.29 -8.95
C ASN A 92 2.72 -7.80 -8.71
N THR A 93 2.63 -7.40 -7.45
CA THR A 93 2.70 -6.01 -7.03
C THR A 93 3.90 -5.77 -6.13
N PHE A 94 4.42 -4.54 -6.16
CA PHE A 94 5.45 -4.08 -5.24
C PHE A 94 5.06 -2.69 -4.73
N THR A 95 5.02 -2.55 -3.41
CA THR A 95 4.68 -1.31 -2.73
C THR A 95 5.87 -0.82 -1.92
N ALA A 96 6.15 0.47 -2.02
CA ALA A 96 7.05 1.17 -1.12
C ALA A 96 6.25 2.29 -0.46
N GLY A 97 6.16 2.29 0.87
CA GLY A 97 5.36 3.26 1.62
C GLY A 97 6.21 4.18 2.47
N ILE A 98 5.68 5.38 2.73
CA ILE A 98 6.21 6.30 3.73
C ILE A 98 5.07 6.84 4.57
N GLY A 99 5.19 6.70 5.89
CA GLY A 99 4.12 7.01 6.82
C GLY A 99 4.59 7.66 8.10
N TYR A 100 3.61 8.10 8.84
CA TYR A 100 3.79 8.73 10.14
C TYR A 100 2.94 8.04 11.19
N ILE A 101 3.55 7.70 12.31
CA ILE A 101 2.91 7.01 13.42
C ILE A 101 2.51 8.02 14.49
N PHE A 102 1.22 8.05 14.81
CA PHE A 102 0.66 8.93 15.82
C PHE A 102 0.84 8.33 17.22
N ASN A 103 1.96 8.62 17.85
CA ASN A 103 2.21 8.27 19.24
C ASN A 103 2.95 9.40 19.95
N SER A 104 3.18 9.25 21.27
CA SER A 104 3.87 10.27 22.08
C SER A 104 5.32 10.53 21.66
N LYS A 105 5.95 9.65 20.90
CA LYS A 105 7.34 9.75 20.45
C LYS A 105 7.49 10.00 18.95
N GLN A 106 6.40 10.10 18.23
CA GLN A 106 6.35 10.43 16.79
C GLN A 106 7.42 9.70 15.97
N SER A 107 7.04 8.83 15.08
CA SER A 107 7.97 8.02 14.32
C SER A 107 7.68 8.09 12.84
N LEU A 108 8.72 8.17 12.04
CA LEU A 108 8.63 7.93 10.61
C LEU A 108 8.57 6.42 10.39
N MET A 109 7.64 5.98 9.56
CA MET A 109 7.50 4.60 9.11
C MET A 109 7.80 4.54 7.61
N THR A 110 8.54 3.52 7.20
CA THR A 110 8.66 3.15 5.80
C THR A 110 8.24 1.71 5.62
N GLU A 111 7.62 1.40 4.49
CA GLU A 111 7.12 0.07 4.13
C GLU A 111 7.78 -0.42 2.86
N LEU A 112 8.12 -1.72 2.83
CA LEU A 112 8.40 -2.45 1.61
C LEU A 112 7.54 -3.70 1.58
N THR A 113 6.76 -3.87 0.52
CA THR A 113 5.78 -4.95 0.42
C THR A 113 5.77 -5.52 -0.99
N SER A 114 5.68 -6.83 -1.07
CA SER A 114 5.40 -7.58 -2.30
C SER A 114 4.09 -8.32 -2.15
N GLY A 115 3.29 -8.32 -3.22
CA GLY A 115 1.97 -8.95 -3.20
C GLY A 115 1.63 -9.66 -4.50
N ILE A 116 0.57 -10.46 -4.42
CA ILE A 116 -0.08 -11.09 -5.56
C ILE A 116 -1.54 -10.67 -5.51
N GLU A 117 -1.94 -9.91 -6.49
CA GLU A 117 -3.32 -9.47 -6.69
C GLU A 117 -4.03 -10.42 -7.66
N TYR A 118 -5.25 -10.81 -7.31
CA TYR A 118 -6.16 -11.59 -8.13
C TYR A 118 -7.37 -10.76 -8.53
N ALA A 119 -7.54 -10.49 -9.83
CA ALA A 119 -8.71 -9.81 -10.37
C ALA A 119 -9.88 -10.81 -10.49
N TYR A 120 -10.82 -10.78 -9.54
CA TYR A 120 -12.04 -11.56 -9.64
C TYR A 120 -12.89 -11.07 -10.83
N ASN A 121 -13.10 -9.76 -10.90
CA ASN A 121 -13.67 -9.03 -12.03
C ASN A 121 -13.02 -7.63 -12.15
N ASP A 122 -13.50 -6.80 -13.05
CA ASP A 122 -12.93 -5.48 -13.33
C ASP A 122 -13.03 -4.48 -12.16
N GLN A 123 -13.83 -4.77 -11.15
CA GLN A 123 -14.05 -3.89 -10.00
C GLN A 123 -13.59 -4.49 -8.68
N LEU A 124 -13.63 -5.82 -8.53
CA LEU A 124 -13.31 -6.50 -7.28
C LEU A 124 -12.02 -7.29 -7.41
N HIS A 125 -11.01 -6.92 -6.64
CA HIS A 125 -9.73 -7.59 -6.59
C HIS A 125 -9.39 -8.03 -5.16
N PHE A 126 -8.66 -9.12 -5.07
CA PHE A 126 -8.12 -9.65 -3.83
C PHE A 126 -6.61 -9.61 -3.91
N ASN A 127 -5.96 -9.18 -2.84
CA ASN A 127 -4.51 -9.17 -2.78
C ASN A 127 -4.03 -9.92 -1.54
N VAL A 128 -2.98 -10.70 -1.69
CA VAL A 128 -2.23 -11.33 -0.59
C VAL A 128 -0.83 -10.75 -0.65
N TYR A 129 -0.34 -10.26 0.48
CA TYR A 129 0.91 -9.52 0.52
C TYR A 129 1.74 -9.86 1.74
N PHE A 130 3.05 -9.70 1.58
CA PHE A 130 4.05 -9.87 2.60
C PHE A 130 5.00 -8.68 2.56
N GLY A 131 5.34 -8.14 3.73
CA GLY A 131 6.19 -6.96 3.79
C GLY A 131 6.85 -6.73 5.14
N GLN A 132 7.53 -5.60 5.20
CA GLN A 132 8.20 -5.16 6.42
C GLN A 132 8.03 -3.66 6.62
N TYR A 133 7.70 -3.29 7.86
CA TYR A 133 7.76 -1.92 8.33
C TYR A 133 9.12 -1.65 8.97
N PHE A 134 9.72 -0.53 8.60
CA PHE A 134 10.93 0.01 9.19
C PHE A 134 10.57 1.30 9.92
N TYR A 135 10.92 1.38 11.18
CA TYR A 135 10.64 2.54 12.00
C TYR A 135 11.91 3.33 12.26
N SER A 136 11.83 4.66 12.09
CA SER A 136 12.91 5.59 12.40
C SER A 136 12.38 6.74 13.25
N GLY A 137 13.18 7.17 14.21
CA GLY A 137 12.81 8.25 15.13
C GLY A 137 13.20 7.91 16.56
N LYS A 138 12.60 8.59 17.53
CA LYS A 138 12.85 8.40 18.98
C LYS A 138 12.04 7.27 19.62
N THR A 139 11.66 6.26 18.83
CA THR A 139 10.95 5.09 19.34
C THR A 139 11.92 3.93 19.44
N ASP A 140 11.78 3.12 20.50
CA ASP A 140 12.46 1.82 20.63
C ASP A 140 11.71 0.74 19.81
N ALA A 141 11.07 1.14 18.69
CA ALA A 141 10.31 0.24 17.85
C ALA A 141 11.24 -0.62 17.01
N SER A 142 11.04 -1.91 17.06
CA SER A 142 11.72 -2.88 16.19
C SER A 142 11.02 -2.92 14.84
N ASN A 143 11.78 -3.23 13.78
CA ASN A 143 11.20 -3.54 12.48
C ASN A 143 10.18 -4.67 12.62
N VAL A 144 9.06 -4.54 11.92
CA VAL A 144 7.94 -5.49 12.01
C VAL A 144 7.67 -6.08 10.65
N THR A 145 7.77 -7.39 10.56
CA THR A 145 7.35 -8.14 9.38
C THR A 145 5.84 -8.38 9.47
N PHE A 146 5.16 -8.30 8.35
CA PHE A 146 3.72 -8.54 8.28
C PHE A 146 3.34 -9.39 7.08
N PHE A 147 2.23 -10.09 7.23
CA PHE A 147 1.55 -10.84 6.18
C PHE A 147 0.07 -10.47 6.22
N GLY A 148 -0.51 -10.18 5.08
CA GLY A 148 -1.89 -9.76 5.03
C GLY A 148 -2.60 -10.12 3.74
N ALA A 149 -3.89 -9.83 3.76
CA ALA A 149 -4.74 -9.88 2.60
C ALA A 149 -5.53 -8.57 2.52
N SER A 150 -5.93 -8.17 1.32
CA SER A 150 -6.83 -7.05 1.14
C SER A 150 -7.88 -7.34 0.10
N VAL A 151 -9.00 -6.66 0.26
CA VAL A 151 -10.07 -6.59 -0.72
C VAL A 151 -10.09 -5.19 -1.27
N MET A 152 -9.93 -5.06 -2.59
CA MET A 152 -9.90 -3.78 -3.29
C MET A 152 -11.15 -3.66 -4.15
N LEU A 153 -11.84 -2.54 -4.03
CA LEU A 153 -13.00 -2.20 -4.84
C LEU A 153 -12.70 -0.97 -5.70
N TYR A 154 -12.71 -1.15 -7.00
CA TYR A 154 -12.58 -0.08 -7.98
C TYR A 154 -13.93 0.52 -8.32
N PHE A 155 -14.06 1.83 -8.32
CA PHE A 155 -15.32 2.51 -8.66
C PHE A 155 -15.61 2.54 -10.15
N THR A 156 -14.59 2.34 -10.97
CA THR A 156 -14.68 2.14 -12.42
C THR A 156 -13.88 0.89 -12.79
N PRO A 157 -14.13 0.25 -13.96
CA PRO A 157 -13.34 -0.92 -14.36
C PRO A 157 -11.84 -0.66 -14.31
N SER A 158 -11.07 -1.60 -13.79
CA SER A 158 -9.63 -1.44 -13.61
C SER A 158 -8.91 -1.33 -14.97
N SER A 159 -8.05 -0.31 -15.11
CA SER A 159 -7.13 -0.14 -16.25
C SER A 159 -5.71 -0.60 -15.91
N ALA A 160 -5.53 -1.25 -14.77
CA ALA A 160 -4.23 -1.71 -14.31
C ALA A 160 -3.53 -2.56 -15.39
N LYS A 161 -2.29 -2.19 -15.73
CA LYS A 161 -1.42 -2.91 -16.66
C LYS A 161 -0.14 -3.30 -15.94
N PRO A 162 0.47 -4.42 -16.31
CA PRO A 162 1.76 -4.80 -15.76
C PRO A 162 2.91 -4.02 -16.42
N LEU A 163 3.96 -3.77 -15.65
CA LEU A 163 5.20 -3.18 -16.14
C LEU A 163 5.87 -4.09 -17.17
N ILE A 164 5.82 -5.41 -16.93
CA ILE A 164 6.38 -6.43 -17.81
C ILE A 164 5.23 -7.26 -18.38
N THR A 165 5.00 -7.15 -19.67
CA THR A 165 4.07 -8.02 -20.40
C THR A 165 4.81 -9.27 -20.87
N ASN A 166 4.24 -10.45 -20.61
CA ASN A 166 4.81 -11.68 -21.16
C ASN A 166 4.50 -11.76 -22.65
N PRO A 167 5.51 -11.71 -23.55
CA PRO A 167 5.29 -11.76 -24.99
C PRO A 167 4.87 -13.15 -25.52
N ARG A 168 4.75 -14.15 -24.64
CA ARG A 168 4.34 -15.52 -25.03
C ARG A 168 2.84 -15.70 -24.80
N LYS A 169 2.08 -15.50 -25.83
CA LYS A 169 0.81 -16.18 -26.10
C LYS A 169 1.00 -17.09 -27.31
#